data_57633c710a3d7781b208a06b0fea4ca6
#
_entry.id   57633c710a3d7781b208a06b0fea4ca6
#
_cell.length_a   1.000
_cell.length_b   1.000
_cell.length_c   1.000
_cell.angle_alpha   90.00
_cell.angle_beta   90.00
_cell.angle_gamma   90.00
#
_symmetry.space_group_name_H-M   'P 1'
#
loop_
_entity.id
_entity.type
_entity.pdbx_description
1 polymer ?
#
loop_
_entity_poly.entity_id
_entity_poly.type
_entity_poly.pdbx_seq_one_letter_code
_entity_poly.pdbx_strand_id
1 'polypeptide(L)'
;KEIELVVECMGGLHPAYEFIMKALQNKKSVVSANKAVIAKYLDEFLKTAKENNVEFRFEASVGGGIPCLAGIQKIHRIENIDKFYGIFNGTSNFILDNMYRFENEFVTSLKTAQKLGYAEVDPSADIDGYDVTNKVIISFALAYDGFIKNEFPCFTMRNITKEDILYFKKQGFVAKYIGEATTKGNKYEASVMLNLFPINALEANVLSNYNIVTVQSHTMGEVKFYGQGAGKLPTANAIIQDILDAQTKISFNPISIEKKYTYSSNLFKHKYVIRSNEELKGNFEKLDKNGNNLYHYTK
;
A
#
# COMPACT_ATOMS: atom_id res chain seq x y z
N LYS A 1 -34.46 -6.95 18.05
CA LYS A 1 -33.79 -7.80 17.04
C LYS A 1 -32.32 -7.68 17.28
N GLU A 2 -31.66 -8.79 17.38
CA GLU A 2 -30.25 -8.81 17.67
C GLU A 2 -29.44 -8.57 16.39
N ILE A 3 -28.59 -7.56 16.43
CA ILE A 3 -27.56 -7.32 15.40
C ILE A 3 -26.38 -8.21 15.78
N GLU A 4 -25.90 -9.02 14.85
CA GLU A 4 -24.74 -9.91 15.06
C GLU A 4 -23.46 -9.36 14.43
N LEU A 5 -23.59 -8.55 13.38
CA LEU A 5 -22.49 -7.97 12.63
C LEU A 5 -22.76 -6.49 12.32
N VAL A 6 -21.72 -5.67 12.43
CA VAL A 6 -21.72 -4.24 12.10
C VAL A 6 -20.77 -4.00 10.95
N VAL A 7 -21.20 -3.23 9.95
CA VAL A 7 -20.35 -2.77 8.84
C VAL A 7 -20.01 -1.30 9.06
N GLU A 8 -18.72 -0.98 9.10
CA GLU A 8 -18.21 0.38 9.25
C GLU A 8 -17.60 0.83 7.91
N CYS A 9 -18.20 1.88 7.32
CA CYS A 9 -17.80 2.48 6.05
C CYS A 9 -17.63 4.00 6.15
N MET A 10 -17.33 4.49 7.35
CA MET A 10 -17.10 5.91 7.61
C MET A 10 -15.70 6.31 7.16
N GLY A 11 -15.44 7.56 7.07
CA GLY A 11 -14.09 8.09 6.89
C GLY A 11 -13.50 8.60 8.21
N GLY A 12 -12.17 8.78 8.24
CA GLY A 12 -11.48 9.35 9.40
C GLY A 12 -11.32 8.38 10.57
N LEU A 13 -10.84 8.90 11.70
CA LEU A 13 -10.51 8.10 12.88
C LEU A 13 -11.69 8.06 13.87
N HIS A 14 -12.31 9.20 14.11
CA HIS A 14 -13.40 9.38 15.06
C HIS A 14 -14.65 9.86 14.32
N PRO A 15 -15.85 9.34 14.63
CA PRO A 15 -16.17 8.36 15.68
C PRO A 15 -16.04 6.89 15.26
N ALA A 16 -15.39 6.56 14.15
CA ALA A 16 -15.26 5.20 13.64
C ALA A 16 -14.62 4.25 14.69
N TYR A 17 -13.55 4.69 15.36
CA TYR A 17 -12.90 3.93 16.42
C TYR A 17 -13.88 3.53 17.53
N GLU A 18 -14.65 4.49 18.05
CA GLU A 18 -15.60 4.26 19.14
C GLU A 18 -16.71 3.30 18.74
N PHE A 19 -17.20 3.39 17.51
CA PHE A 19 -18.23 2.48 17.02
C PHE A 19 -17.73 1.06 16.82
N ILE A 20 -16.54 0.90 16.27
CA ILE A 20 -15.88 -0.42 16.13
C ILE A 20 -15.67 -1.03 17.51
N MET A 21 -15.02 -0.31 18.43
CA MET A 21 -14.76 -0.81 19.78
C MET A 21 -16.04 -1.18 20.52
N LYS A 22 -17.04 -0.31 20.46
CA LYS A 22 -18.36 -0.57 21.09
C LYS A 22 -19.03 -1.81 20.51
N ALA A 23 -18.97 -2.04 19.20
CA ALA A 23 -19.51 -3.23 18.56
C ALA A 23 -18.81 -4.50 19.05
N LEU A 24 -17.46 -4.53 18.98
CA LEU A 24 -16.64 -5.66 19.40
C LEU A 24 -16.86 -6.00 20.90
N GLN A 25 -16.86 -5.00 21.78
CA GLN A 25 -17.13 -5.16 23.22
C GLN A 25 -18.55 -5.69 23.53
N ASN A 26 -19.51 -5.39 22.64
CA ASN A 26 -20.87 -5.92 22.73
C ASN A 26 -21.07 -7.24 21.96
N LYS A 27 -19.98 -7.97 21.72
CA LYS A 27 -19.97 -9.29 21.06
C LYS A 27 -20.62 -9.26 19.67
N LYS A 28 -20.33 -8.21 18.89
CA LYS A 28 -20.73 -8.08 17.50
C LYS A 28 -19.49 -8.16 16.63
N SER A 29 -19.53 -8.98 15.60
CA SER A 29 -18.48 -8.97 14.58
C SER A 29 -18.48 -7.65 13.82
N VAL A 30 -17.34 -7.22 13.31
CA VAL A 30 -17.22 -5.97 12.56
C VAL A 30 -16.51 -6.22 11.24
N VAL A 31 -17.06 -5.62 10.18
CA VAL A 31 -16.41 -5.49 8.86
C VAL A 31 -16.15 -4.01 8.62
N SER A 32 -14.91 -3.62 8.31
CA SER A 32 -14.55 -2.23 8.07
C SER A 32 -13.74 -2.06 6.78
N ALA A 33 -14.04 -0.98 6.04
CA ALA A 33 -13.28 -0.53 4.88
C ALA A 33 -12.40 0.69 5.19
N ASN A 34 -12.38 1.18 6.43
CA ASN A 34 -11.72 2.40 6.84
C ASN A 34 -10.25 2.17 7.17
N LYS A 35 -9.40 2.23 6.14
CA LYS A 35 -7.96 1.99 6.27
C LYS A 35 -7.26 2.86 7.31
N ALA A 36 -7.73 4.11 7.51
CA ALA A 36 -7.07 5.02 8.45
C ALA A 36 -7.23 4.57 9.91
N VAL A 37 -8.45 4.20 10.32
CA VAL A 37 -8.72 3.71 11.67
C VAL A 37 -8.10 2.33 11.88
N ILE A 38 -8.14 1.46 10.85
CA ILE A 38 -7.55 0.13 10.91
C ILE A 38 -6.02 0.24 11.07
N ALA A 39 -5.34 1.01 10.21
CA ALA A 39 -3.88 1.16 10.29
C ALA A 39 -3.42 1.69 11.65
N LYS A 40 -4.25 2.48 12.35
CA LYS A 40 -3.89 3.08 13.62
C LYS A 40 -4.17 2.18 14.84
N TYR A 41 -5.25 1.38 14.79
CA TYR A 41 -5.78 0.68 15.97
C TYR A 41 -6.00 -0.82 15.75
N LEU A 42 -5.38 -1.41 14.72
CA LEU A 42 -5.59 -2.81 14.33
C LEU A 42 -5.31 -3.78 15.49
N ASP A 43 -4.26 -3.52 16.26
CA ASP A 43 -3.90 -4.34 17.42
C ASP A 43 -4.99 -4.34 18.51
N GLU A 44 -5.57 -3.18 18.79
CA GLU A 44 -6.66 -3.05 19.76
C GLU A 44 -7.93 -3.75 19.26
N PHE A 45 -8.26 -3.59 17.99
CA PHE A 45 -9.44 -4.22 17.39
C PHE A 45 -9.33 -5.74 17.39
N LEU A 46 -8.20 -6.29 16.95
CA LEU A 46 -7.98 -7.74 16.91
C LEU A 46 -7.96 -8.34 18.33
N LYS A 47 -7.32 -7.67 19.28
CA LYS A 47 -7.32 -8.10 20.68
C LYS A 47 -8.74 -8.11 21.25
N THR A 48 -9.50 -7.02 21.05
CA THR A 48 -10.88 -6.92 21.56
C THR A 48 -11.80 -7.95 20.89
N ALA A 49 -11.65 -8.18 19.59
CA ALA A 49 -12.39 -9.20 18.86
C ALA A 49 -12.12 -10.60 19.44
N LYS A 50 -10.84 -10.95 19.65
CA LYS A 50 -10.41 -12.21 20.26
C LYS A 50 -10.98 -12.41 21.66
N GLU A 51 -10.88 -11.40 22.52
CA GLU A 51 -11.40 -11.43 23.91
C GLU A 51 -12.92 -11.63 23.97
N ASN A 52 -13.66 -11.14 22.99
CA ASN A 52 -15.12 -11.26 22.92
C ASN A 52 -15.62 -12.38 22.02
N ASN A 53 -14.71 -13.20 21.44
CA ASN A 53 -15.01 -14.31 20.53
C ASN A 53 -15.89 -13.90 19.34
N VAL A 54 -15.53 -12.77 18.73
CA VAL A 54 -16.10 -12.20 17.49
C VAL A 54 -15.02 -11.93 16.47
N GLU A 55 -15.40 -11.59 15.23
CA GLU A 55 -14.47 -11.35 14.14
C GLU A 55 -14.34 -9.85 13.84
N PHE A 56 -13.13 -9.46 13.47
CA PHE A 56 -12.85 -8.17 12.85
C PHE A 56 -12.24 -8.41 11.48
N ARG A 57 -12.94 -8.01 10.41
CA ARG A 57 -12.57 -8.23 9.02
C ARG A 57 -12.41 -6.92 8.28
N PHE A 58 -11.49 -6.87 7.32
CA PHE A 58 -11.09 -5.60 6.70
C PHE A 58 -10.46 -5.74 5.31
N GLU A 59 -10.84 -6.75 4.51
CA GLU A 59 -10.31 -6.96 3.14
C GLU A 59 -10.45 -5.70 2.29
N ALA A 60 -11.58 -5.01 2.37
CA ALA A 60 -11.86 -3.79 1.61
C ALA A 60 -10.93 -2.59 1.93
N SER A 61 -10.15 -2.66 3.00
CA SER A 61 -9.23 -1.59 3.39
C SER A 61 -7.97 -1.49 2.53
N VAL A 62 -7.59 -2.59 1.85
CA VAL A 62 -6.41 -2.64 0.97
C VAL A 62 -6.77 -3.31 -0.35
N GLY A 63 -6.44 -2.65 -1.47
CA GLY A 63 -6.64 -3.23 -2.79
C GLY A 63 -8.08 -3.21 -3.30
N GLY A 64 -9.02 -2.59 -2.60
CA GLY A 64 -10.41 -2.48 -3.01
C GLY A 64 -11.05 -3.86 -3.25
N GLY A 65 -11.31 -4.22 -4.50
CA GLY A 65 -11.85 -5.54 -4.87
C GLY A 65 -10.80 -6.62 -5.14
N ILE A 66 -9.51 -6.29 -5.00
CA ILE A 66 -8.41 -7.25 -5.16
C ILE A 66 -8.27 -8.05 -3.86
N PRO A 67 -8.39 -9.38 -3.84
CA PRO A 67 -8.31 -10.19 -2.63
C PRO A 67 -6.84 -10.36 -2.17
N CYS A 68 -6.15 -9.23 -1.95
CA CYS A 68 -4.72 -9.24 -1.66
C CYS A 68 -4.42 -9.55 -0.18
N LEU A 69 -5.23 -9.09 0.76
CA LEU A 69 -5.05 -9.41 2.18
C LEU A 69 -5.33 -10.89 2.45
N ALA A 70 -6.44 -11.42 1.89
CA ALA A 70 -6.74 -12.85 1.94
C ALA A 70 -5.63 -13.67 1.26
N GLY A 71 -5.10 -13.20 0.13
CA GLY A 71 -3.97 -13.82 -0.56
C GLY A 71 -2.69 -13.85 0.29
N ILE A 72 -2.33 -12.74 0.92
CA ILE A 72 -1.20 -12.63 1.86
C ILE A 72 -1.36 -13.65 2.99
N GLN A 73 -2.51 -13.68 3.65
CA GLN A 73 -2.77 -14.63 4.73
C GLN A 73 -2.68 -16.08 4.28
N LYS A 74 -3.23 -16.38 3.08
CA LYS A 74 -3.19 -17.75 2.54
C LYS A 74 -1.76 -18.22 2.26
N ILE A 75 -0.89 -17.34 1.76
CA ILE A 75 0.53 -17.63 1.54
C ILE A 75 1.22 -17.80 2.89
N HIS A 76 1.02 -16.86 3.81
CA HIS A 76 1.68 -16.86 5.13
C HIS A 76 1.34 -18.08 6.01
N ARG A 77 0.21 -18.72 5.79
CA ARG A 77 -0.16 -19.98 6.49
C ARG A 77 0.83 -21.12 6.27
N ILE A 78 1.52 -21.13 5.15
CA ILE A 78 2.38 -22.27 4.74
C ILE A 78 3.84 -21.88 4.85
N GLU A 79 4.19 -20.63 4.53
CA GLU A 79 5.57 -20.19 4.48
C GLU A 79 5.73 -18.72 4.89
N ASN A 80 6.96 -18.34 5.22
CA ASN A 80 7.29 -16.95 5.49
C ASN A 80 7.29 -16.13 4.21
N ILE A 81 6.75 -14.92 4.29
CA ILE A 81 6.83 -13.93 3.23
C ILE A 81 8.17 -13.21 3.35
N ASP A 82 8.99 -13.26 2.30
CA ASP A 82 10.27 -12.58 2.24
C ASP A 82 10.09 -11.06 2.09
N LYS A 83 9.19 -10.67 1.17
CA LYS A 83 8.90 -9.27 0.86
C LYS A 83 7.50 -9.15 0.27
N PHE A 84 6.84 -8.03 0.53
CA PHE A 84 5.73 -7.57 -0.32
C PHE A 84 5.98 -6.13 -0.79
N TYR A 85 5.45 -5.80 -1.96
CA TYR A 85 5.47 -4.45 -2.51
C TYR A 85 4.34 -4.26 -3.50
N GLY A 86 3.99 -3.02 -3.80
CA GLY A 86 2.94 -2.81 -4.79
C GLY A 86 2.57 -1.36 -5.05
N ILE A 87 1.76 -1.20 -6.09
CA ILE A 87 1.03 0.01 -6.40
C ILE A 87 -0.29 -0.08 -5.62
N PHE A 88 -0.34 0.57 -4.46
CA PHE A 88 -1.49 0.53 -3.56
C PHE A 88 -2.48 1.69 -3.75
N ASN A 89 -2.12 2.69 -4.57
CA ASN A 89 -2.93 3.88 -4.77
C ASN A 89 -3.18 4.14 -6.26
N GLY A 90 -4.45 4.15 -6.66
CA GLY A 90 -4.84 4.32 -8.05
C GLY A 90 -4.62 5.74 -8.57
N THR A 91 -4.79 6.76 -7.73
CA THR A 91 -4.60 8.18 -8.11
C THR A 91 -3.15 8.46 -8.48
N SER A 92 -2.21 8.05 -7.62
CA SER A 92 -0.78 8.22 -7.88
C SER A 92 -0.32 7.45 -9.12
N ASN A 93 -0.84 6.21 -9.31
CA ASN A 93 -0.55 5.46 -10.53
C ASN A 93 -1.09 6.13 -11.79
N PHE A 94 -2.33 6.64 -11.74
CA PHE A 94 -2.92 7.38 -12.87
C PHE A 94 -2.09 8.61 -13.25
N ILE A 95 -1.64 9.39 -12.25
CA ILE A 95 -0.82 10.59 -12.50
C ILE A 95 0.48 10.20 -13.21
N LEU A 96 1.22 9.20 -12.69
CA LEU A 96 2.48 8.76 -13.28
C LEU A 96 2.29 8.13 -14.67
N ASP A 97 1.23 7.32 -14.87
CA ASP A 97 0.88 6.74 -16.17
C ASP A 97 0.56 7.84 -17.20
N ASN A 98 -0.18 8.86 -16.78
CA ASN A 98 -0.53 10.01 -17.63
C ASN A 98 0.72 10.83 -18.01
N MET A 99 1.62 11.08 -17.07
CA MET A 99 2.91 11.75 -17.33
C MET A 99 3.77 10.93 -18.30
N TYR A 100 3.84 9.61 -18.13
CA TYR A 100 4.65 8.71 -18.96
C TYR A 100 4.12 8.57 -20.39
N ARG A 101 2.81 8.36 -20.54
CA ARG A 101 2.20 8.07 -21.85
C ARG A 101 1.93 9.28 -22.69
N PHE A 102 1.51 10.37 -22.07
CA PHE A 102 1.11 11.60 -22.76
C PHE A 102 2.11 12.74 -22.59
N GLU A 103 3.19 12.49 -21.86
CA GLU A 103 4.28 13.46 -21.60
C GLU A 103 3.76 14.77 -20.99
N ASN A 104 2.74 14.65 -20.14
CA ASN A 104 2.14 15.75 -19.42
C ASN A 104 2.97 16.15 -18.19
N GLU A 105 2.84 17.43 -17.81
CA GLU A 105 3.33 17.90 -16.52
C GLU A 105 2.56 17.28 -15.36
N PHE A 106 3.19 17.18 -14.20
CA PHE A 106 2.56 16.65 -12.97
C PHE A 106 1.23 17.36 -12.65
N VAL A 107 1.23 18.70 -12.69
CA VAL A 107 0.03 19.52 -12.38
C VAL A 107 -1.10 19.25 -13.38
N THR A 108 -0.80 19.05 -14.64
CA THR A 108 -1.78 18.73 -15.68
C THR A 108 -2.39 17.35 -15.45
N SER A 109 -1.56 16.37 -15.13
CA SER A 109 -1.96 14.99 -14.84
C SER A 109 -2.82 14.91 -13.57
N LEU A 110 -2.48 15.67 -12.52
CA LEU A 110 -3.26 15.80 -11.29
C LEU A 110 -4.63 16.42 -11.56
N LYS A 111 -4.70 17.53 -12.30
CA LYS A 111 -5.98 18.17 -12.69
C LYS A 111 -6.87 17.21 -13.48
N THR A 112 -6.27 16.39 -14.34
CA THR A 112 -6.99 15.36 -15.09
C THR A 112 -7.56 14.29 -14.15
N ALA A 113 -6.78 13.84 -13.17
CA ALA A 113 -7.23 12.90 -12.14
C ALA A 113 -8.41 13.47 -11.33
N GLN A 114 -8.33 14.75 -10.94
CA GLN A 114 -9.41 15.45 -10.23
C GLN A 114 -10.70 15.55 -11.08
N LYS A 115 -10.56 15.92 -12.35
CA LYS A 115 -11.70 16.00 -13.29
C LYS A 115 -12.39 14.66 -13.50
N LEU A 116 -11.64 13.55 -13.48
CA LEU A 116 -12.17 12.19 -13.61
C LEU A 116 -12.69 11.61 -12.28
N GLY A 117 -12.56 12.34 -11.17
CA GLY A 117 -12.99 11.90 -9.85
C GLY A 117 -12.05 10.86 -9.20
N TYR A 118 -10.82 10.73 -9.66
CA TYR A 118 -9.80 9.87 -9.06
C TYR A 118 -9.08 10.55 -7.89
N ALA A 119 -8.95 11.88 -7.92
CA ALA A 119 -8.38 12.69 -6.85
C ALA A 119 -9.39 13.69 -6.31
N GLU A 120 -9.35 13.93 -5.01
CA GLU A 120 -10.09 15.01 -4.34
C GLU A 120 -9.42 16.37 -4.59
N VAL A 121 -10.08 17.44 -4.13
CA VAL A 121 -9.53 18.82 -4.19
C VAL A 121 -8.21 18.89 -3.43
N ASP A 122 -8.16 18.32 -2.23
CA ASP A 122 -6.90 18.07 -1.50
C ASP A 122 -6.41 16.64 -1.79
N PRO A 123 -5.40 16.47 -2.67
CA PRO A 123 -4.88 15.17 -3.06
C PRO A 123 -3.79 14.64 -2.12
N SER A 124 -3.54 15.29 -0.98
CA SER A 124 -2.40 15.00 -0.09
C SER A 124 -2.35 13.54 0.36
N ALA A 125 -3.51 12.92 0.62
CA ALA A 125 -3.56 11.51 1.00
C ALA A 125 -2.94 10.60 -0.06
N ASP A 126 -3.11 10.95 -1.34
CA ASP A 126 -2.64 10.15 -2.47
C ASP A 126 -1.17 10.45 -2.82
N ILE A 127 -0.82 11.74 -2.95
CA ILE A 127 0.47 12.15 -3.52
C ILE A 127 1.58 12.36 -2.48
N ASP A 128 1.21 12.47 -1.19
CA ASP A 128 2.18 12.49 -0.08
C ASP A 128 2.31 11.11 0.61
N GLY A 129 1.58 10.10 0.12
CA GLY A 129 1.77 8.71 0.48
C GLY A 129 1.02 8.21 1.71
N TYR A 130 0.18 9.02 2.34
CA TYR A 130 -0.56 8.60 3.55
C TYR A 130 -1.48 7.40 3.30
N ASP A 131 -2.16 7.35 2.15
CA ASP A 131 -2.98 6.20 1.74
C ASP A 131 -2.15 4.93 1.59
N VAL A 132 -1.01 5.03 0.90
CA VAL A 132 -0.09 3.89 0.70
C VAL A 132 0.51 3.43 2.03
N THR A 133 0.92 4.37 2.89
CA THR A 133 1.46 4.07 4.23
C THR A 133 0.48 3.26 5.08
N ASN A 134 -0.80 3.68 5.15
CA ASN A 134 -1.82 2.94 5.87
C ASN A 134 -1.96 1.51 5.33
N LYS A 135 -1.96 1.34 4.01
CA LYS A 135 -2.07 0.03 3.37
C LYS A 135 -0.85 -0.86 3.61
N VAL A 136 0.35 -0.27 3.66
CA VAL A 136 1.59 -1.00 4.03
C VAL A 136 1.50 -1.50 5.47
N ILE A 137 1.06 -0.67 6.42
CA ILE A 137 0.88 -1.06 7.83
C ILE A 137 -0.09 -2.23 7.97
N ILE A 138 -1.24 -2.16 7.30
CA ILE A 138 -2.27 -3.23 7.34
C ILE A 138 -1.72 -4.51 6.72
N SER A 139 -1.11 -4.43 5.54
CA SER A 139 -0.52 -5.58 4.85
C SER A 139 0.61 -6.22 5.66
N PHE A 140 1.42 -5.39 6.35
CA PHE A 140 2.50 -5.85 7.21
C PHE A 140 1.99 -6.74 8.34
N ALA A 141 0.90 -6.35 8.98
CA ALA A 141 0.31 -7.12 10.08
C ALA A 141 -0.04 -8.56 9.67
N LEU A 142 -0.56 -8.72 8.44
CA LEU A 142 -0.94 -10.02 7.89
C LEU A 142 0.23 -10.81 7.31
N ALA A 143 1.23 -10.13 6.79
CA ALA A 143 2.39 -10.77 6.18
C ALA A 143 3.40 -11.27 7.21
N TYR A 144 3.46 -10.65 8.40
CA TYR A 144 4.55 -10.88 9.36
C TYR A 144 4.10 -11.09 10.82
N ASP A 145 2.81 -11.20 11.09
CA ASP A 145 2.26 -11.37 12.45
C ASP A 145 2.70 -10.30 13.45
N GLY A 146 2.84 -9.06 13.01
CA GLY A 146 3.30 -7.97 13.85
C GLY A 146 2.71 -6.63 13.45
N PHE A 147 2.69 -5.70 14.38
CA PHE A 147 2.18 -4.34 14.13
C PHE A 147 3.34 -3.35 14.09
N ILE A 148 3.37 -2.52 13.05
CA ILE A 148 4.31 -1.41 12.90
C ILE A 148 3.56 -0.09 12.88
N LYS A 149 4.22 0.96 13.37
CA LYS A 149 3.70 2.33 13.29
C LYS A 149 4.20 3.03 12.03
N ASN A 150 3.63 4.19 11.74
CA ASN A 150 4.10 5.06 10.66
C ASN A 150 5.43 5.75 11.07
N GLU A 151 6.49 4.96 11.21
CA GLU A 151 7.84 5.41 11.63
C GLU A 151 8.90 5.03 10.58
N PHE A 152 8.48 4.77 9.35
CA PHE A 152 9.35 4.44 8.22
C PHE A 152 9.31 5.53 7.14
N PRO A 153 10.30 5.61 6.23
CA PRO A 153 10.37 6.63 5.20
C PRO A 153 9.15 6.64 4.28
N CYS A 154 8.53 7.82 4.16
CA CYS A 154 7.48 8.11 3.21
C CYS A 154 7.84 9.38 2.44
N PHE A 155 8.13 9.25 1.15
CA PHE A 155 8.52 10.37 0.30
C PHE A 155 7.36 10.80 -0.59
N THR A 156 7.10 12.10 -0.63
CA THR A 156 6.09 12.66 -1.54
C THR A 156 6.49 12.50 -3.01
N MET A 157 5.50 12.33 -3.88
CA MET A 157 5.72 12.35 -5.33
C MET A 157 5.55 13.74 -5.97
N ARG A 158 5.31 14.80 -5.19
CA ARG A 158 5.06 16.17 -5.70
C ARG A 158 6.21 16.73 -6.54
N ASN A 159 7.42 16.27 -6.27
CA ASN A 159 8.63 16.81 -6.88
C ASN A 159 9.05 16.10 -8.18
N ILE A 160 8.29 15.09 -8.62
CA ILE A 160 8.56 14.45 -9.92
C ILE A 160 8.23 15.43 -11.06
N THR A 161 9.11 15.54 -12.01
CA THR A 161 8.92 16.42 -13.16
C THR A 161 8.73 15.62 -14.45
N LYS A 162 8.22 16.26 -15.48
CA LYS A 162 8.15 15.68 -16.83
C LYS A 162 9.53 15.27 -17.33
N GLU A 163 10.55 16.07 -17.05
CA GLU A 163 11.94 15.82 -17.45
C GLU A 163 12.46 14.53 -16.82
N ASP A 164 12.13 14.26 -15.54
CA ASP A 164 12.48 13.00 -14.87
C ASP A 164 11.84 11.82 -15.59
N ILE A 165 10.55 11.91 -15.87
CA ILE A 165 9.81 10.83 -16.55
C ILE A 165 10.39 10.56 -17.94
N LEU A 166 10.70 11.60 -18.71
CA LEU A 166 11.32 11.46 -20.04
C LEU A 166 12.73 10.87 -19.95
N TYR A 167 13.50 11.28 -18.95
CA TYR A 167 14.81 10.70 -18.71
C TYR A 167 14.72 9.21 -18.40
N PHE A 168 13.85 8.78 -17.47
CA PHE A 168 13.64 7.37 -17.14
C PHE A 168 13.12 6.57 -18.33
N LYS A 169 12.20 7.13 -19.10
CA LYS A 169 11.67 6.53 -20.33
C LYS A 169 12.78 6.25 -21.34
N LYS A 170 13.69 7.20 -21.55
CA LYS A 170 14.86 7.05 -22.42
C LYS A 170 15.80 5.95 -21.96
N GLN A 171 15.89 5.73 -20.63
CA GLN A 171 16.71 4.66 -20.04
C GLN A 171 15.97 3.30 -20.00
N GLY A 172 14.74 3.19 -20.51
CA GLY A 172 13.95 1.96 -20.51
C GLY A 172 13.24 1.66 -19.19
N PHE A 173 12.98 2.67 -18.37
CA PHE A 173 12.32 2.54 -17.08
C PHE A 173 11.00 3.31 -17.01
N VAL A 174 10.11 2.82 -16.16
CA VAL A 174 8.83 3.45 -15.78
C VAL A 174 8.83 3.71 -14.28
N ALA A 175 8.53 4.93 -13.87
CA ALA A 175 8.38 5.28 -12.47
C ALA A 175 7.00 4.90 -11.95
N LYS A 176 6.95 4.24 -10.78
CA LYS A 176 5.74 3.86 -10.05
C LYS A 176 5.86 4.26 -8.59
N TYR A 177 4.74 4.63 -7.97
CA TYR A 177 4.71 4.97 -6.54
C TYR A 177 4.40 3.72 -5.73
N ILE A 178 5.37 3.25 -4.97
CA ILE A 178 5.39 1.93 -4.36
C ILE A 178 5.39 2.02 -2.85
N GLY A 179 4.54 1.20 -2.22
CA GLY A 179 4.70 0.82 -0.84
C GLY A 179 5.32 -0.57 -0.75
N GLU A 180 6.25 -0.77 0.17
CA GLU A 180 6.94 -2.04 0.32
C GLU A 180 7.33 -2.31 1.77
N ALA A 181 7.47 -3.59 2.13
CA ALA A 181 8.02 -4.00 3.41
C ALA A 181 8.69 -5.38 3.34
N THR A 182 9.68 -5.57 4.21
CA THR A 182 10.39 -6.84 4.44
C THR A 182 10.75 -6.98 5.91
N THR A 183 11.08 -8.21 6.34
CA THR A 183 11.56 -8.49 7.69
C THR A 183 12.79 -9.38 7.67
N LYS A 184 13.61 -9.26 8.72
CA LYS A 184 14.71 -10.19 9.00
C LYS A 184 14.88 -10.33 10.51
N GLY A 185 14.49 -11.50 11.04
CA GLY A 185 14.38 -11.71 12.47
C GLY A 185 13.33 -10.78 13.09
N ASN A 186 13.72 -10.00 14.08
CA ASN A 186 12.87 -9.01 14.75
C ASN A 186 13.02 -7.59 14.16
N LYS A 187 13.70 -7.46 13.03
CA LYS A 187 13.84 -6.18 12.32
C LYS A 187 12.90 -6.11 11.13
N TYR A 188 12.43 -4.90 10.82
CA TYR A 188 11.70 -4.62 9.60
C TYR A 188 12.27 -3.41 8.88
N GLU A 189 12.08 -3.38 7.58
CA GLU A 189 12.22 -2.20 6.74
C GLU A 189 10.96 -2.04 5.91
N ALA A 190 10.47 -0.82 5.83
CA ALA A 190 9.35 -0.43 4.98
C ALA A 190 9.62 0.94 4.38
N SER A 191 9.03 1.21 3.24
CA SER A 191 9.12 2.51 2.60
C SER A 191 7.94 2.78 1.67
N VAL A 192 7.68 4.07 1.44
CA VAL A 192 6.76 4.56 0.43
C VAL A 192 7.51 5.59 -0.43
N MET A 193 7.77 5.25 -1.69
CA MET A 193 8.54 6.10 -2.59
C MET A 193 8.33 5.76 -4.07
N LEU A 194 8.88 6.61 -4.95
CA LEU A 194 8.98 6.31 -6.37
C LEU A 194 10.03 5.21 -6.61
N ASN A 195 9.64 4.16 -7.33
CA ASN A 195 10.53 3.09 -7.77
C ASN A 195 10.53 3.03 -9.30
N LEU A 196 11.68 2.68 -9.86
CA LEU A 196 11.87 2.53 -11.30
C LEU A 196 11.79 1.05 -11.68
N PHE A 197 10.89 0.72 -12.58
CA PHE A 197 10.74 -0.63 -13.10
C PHE A 197 11.17 -0.69 -14.57
N PRO A 198 11.91 -1.74 -14.98
CA PRO A 198 12.16 -1.99 -16.41
C PRO A 198 10.84 -2.03 -17.19
N ILE A 199 10.82 -1.54 -18.42
CA ILE A 199 9.60 -1.42 -19.25
C ILE A 199 8.86 -2.75 -19.47
N ASN A 200 9.57 -3.87 -19.38
CA ASN A 200 9.00 -5.22 -19.50
C ASN A 200 8.49 -5.81 -18.18
N ALA A 201 8.65 -5.13 -17.04
CA ALA A 201 8.09 -5.57 -15.78
C ALA A 201 6.56 -5.43 -15.76
N LEU A 202 5.88 -6.31 -15.04
CA LEU A 202 4.41 -6.23 -14.92
C LEU A 202 3.98 -4.93 -14.22
N GLU A 203 4.71 -4.50 -13.21
CA GLU A 203 4.46 -3.24 -12.48
C GLU A 203 4.54 -2.02 -13.41
N ALA A 204 5.49 -2.01 -14.35
CA ALA A 204 5.62 -0.96 -15.34
C ALA A 204 4.36 -0.83 -16.22
N ASN A 205 3.68 -1.94 -16.46
CA ASN A 205 2.53 -2.07 -17.34
C ASN A 205 1.18 -2.00 -16.61
N VAL A 206 1.16 -1.66 -15.34
CA VAL A 206 -0.07 -1.34 -14.59
C VAL A 206 -0.52 0.07 -14.98
N LEU A 207 -1.57 0.15 -15.79
CA LEU A 207 -2.03 1.40 -16.41
C LEU A 207 -3.12 2.08 -15.58
N SER A 208 -3.31 3.37 -15.84
CA SER A 208 -4.42 4.16 -15.29
C SER A 208 -4.47 4.08 -13.75
N ASN A 209 -5.66 3.85 -13.18
CA ASN A 209 -5.91 3.77 -11.73
C ASN A 209 -5.90 2.33 -11.19
N TYR A 210 -5.34 1.38 -11.94
CA TYR A 210 -5.20 0.00 -11.49
C TYR A 210 -4.08 -0.16 -10.45
N ASN A 211 -4.23 -1.18 -9.63
CA ASN A 211 -3.29 -1.54 -8.58
C ASN A 211 -2.70 -2.93 -8.82
N ILE A 212 -1.53 -3.16 -8.26
CA ILE A 212 -0.88 -4.47 -8.21
C ILE A 212 -0.17 -4.63 -6.88
N VAL A 213 -0.36 -5.77 -6.23
CA VAL A 213 0.38 -6.15 -5.02
C VAL A 213 1.16 -7.41 -5.32
N THR A 214 2.46 -7.36 -5.13
CA THR A 214 3.39 -8.48 -5.31
C THR A 214 3.81 -8.99 -3.94
N VAL A 215 3.71 -10.30 -3.75
CA VAL A 215 4.19 -11.02 -2.58
C VAL A 215 5.29 -11.98 -3.03
N GLN A 216 6.44 -11.91 -2.37
CA GLN A 216 7.58 -12.76 -2.61
C GLN A 216 7.76 -13.75 -1.47
N SER A 217 7.89 -15.04 -1.78
CA SER A 217 8.15 -16.10 -0.81
C SER A 217 9.05 -17.18 -1.40
N HIS A 218 9.63 -18.01 -0.53
CA HIS A 218 10.68 -18.95 -0.94
C HIS A 218 10.17 -20.00 -1.93
N THR A 219 9.03 -20.61 -1.67
CA THR A 219 8.52 -21.75 -2.48
C THR A 219 7.65 -21.32 -3.64
N MET A 220 6.85 -20.27 -3.49
CA MET A 220 5.96 -19.78 -4.54
C MET A 220 6.62 -18.76 -5.47
N GLY A 221 7.78 -18.21 -5.08
CA GLY A 221 8.39 -17.10 -5.82
C GLY A 221 7.54 -15.83 -5.73
N GLU A 222 7.30 -15.17 -6.85
CA GLU A 222 6.47 -13.97 -6.91
C GLU A 222 5.02 -14.32 -7.28
N VAL A 223 4.09 -13.92 -6.41
CA VAL A 223 2.65 -13.94 -6.68
C VAL A 223 2.16 -12.50 -6.78
N LYS A 224 1.38 -12.21 -7.81
CA LYS A 224 0.89 -10.86 -8.08
C LYS A 224 -0.63 -10.82 -8.11
N PHE A 225 -1.20 -9.88 -7.35
CA PHE A 225 -2.62 -9.59 -7.27
C PHE A 225 -2.90 -8.27 -8.01
N TYR A 226 -3.63 -8.34 -9.12
CA TYR A 226 -3.86 -7.19 -9.99
C TYR A 226 -5.35 -6.93 -10.19
N GLY A 227 -5.76 -5.65 -10.19
CA GLY A 227 -7.14 -5.28 -10.46
C GLY A 227 -7.45 -3.82 -10.10
N GLN A 228 -8.74 -3.53 -9.90
CA GLN A 228 -9.21 -2.23 -9.47
C GLN A 228 -9.00 -2.07 -7.96
N GLY A 229 -8.04 -1.22 -7.59
CA GLY A 229 -7.65 -0.98 -6.20
C GLY A 229 -8.59 -0.07 -5.40
N ALA A 230 -9.61 0.49 -6.04
CA ALA A 230 -10.64 1.35 -5.44
C ALA A 230 -11.88 1.37 -6.30
N GLY A 231 -12.97 1.94 -5.78
CA GLY A 231 -14.22 2.11 -6.48
C GLY A 231 -15.41 1.56 -5.71
N LYS A 232 -16.59 2.11 -5.96
CA LYS A 232 -17.82 1.79 -5.24
C LYS A 232 -18.14 0.29 -5.27
N LEU A 233 -18.17 -0.32 -6.46
CA LEU A 233 -18.51 -1.73 -6.63
C LEU A 233 -17.41 -2.69 -6.15
N PRO A 234 -16.12 -2.48 -6.49
CA PRO A 234 -15.03 -3.31 -5.96
C PRO A 234 -14.97 -3.33 -4.44
N THR A 235 -15.08 -2.15 -3.78
CA THR A 235 -15.08 -2.06 -2.32
C THR A 235 -16.29 -2.74 -1.70
N ALA A 236 -17.50 -2.55 -2.27
CA ALA A 236 -18.71 -3.22 -1.81
C ALA A 236 -18.60 -4.75 -1.94
N ASN A 237 -18.00 -5.25 -3.02
CA ASN A 237 -17.77 -6.69 -3.21
C ASN A 237 -16.90 -7.26 -2.07
N ALA A 238 -15.77 -6.62 -1.75
CA ALA A 238 -14.89 -7.06 -0.67
C ALA A 238 -15.59 -7.04 0.71
N ILE A 239 -16.40 -6.01 0.98
CA ILE A 239 -17.21 -5.95 2.21
C ILE A 239 -18.20 -7.12 2.28
N ILE A 240 -18.90 -7.42 1.17
CA ILE A 240 -19.86 -8.53 1.13
C ILE A 240 -19.15 -9.88 1.32
N GLN A 241 -17.98 -10.07 0.74
CA GLN A 241 -17.16 -11.28 0.97
C GLN A 241 -16.82 -11.41 2.46
N ASP A 242 -16.35 -10.37 3.11
CA ASP A 242 -16.06 -10.37 4.54
C ASP A 242 -17.29 -10.68 5.40
N ILE A 243 -18.48 -10.19 5.02
CA ILE A 243 -19.75 -10.53 5.70
C ILE A 243 -20.07 -12.02 5.55
N LEU A 244 -19.97 -12.55 4.34
CA LEU A 244 -20.24 -13.97 4.07
C LEU A 244 -19.25 -14.88 4.82
N ASP A 245 -17.98 -14.52 4.82
CA ASP A 245 -16.95 -15.26 5.53
C ASP A 245 -17.18 -15.25 7.04
N ALA A 246 -17.60 -14.11 7.62
CA ALA A 246 -17.95 -14.01 9.02
C ALA A 246 -19.17 -14.90 9.39
N GLN A 247 -20.17 -14.97 8.50
CA GLN A 247 -21.36 -15.79 8.70
C GLN A 247 -21.08 -17.30 8.58
N THR A 248 -20.25 -17.68 7.63
CA THR A 248 -19.93 -19.10 7.36
C THR A 248 -18.85 -19.63 8.30
N LYS A 249 -18.31 -18.79 9.18
CA LYS A 249 -17.18 -19.11 10.06
C LYS A 249 -16.01 -19.76 9.30
N ILE A 250 -15.83 -19.37 8.04
CA ILE A 250 -14.61 -19.67 7.32
C ILE A 250 -13.51 -18.94 8.08
N SER A 251 -12.90 -19.66 9.03
CA SER A 251 -11.86 -19.08 9.85
C SER A 251 -10.69 -18.76 8.93
N PHE A 252 -10.49 -17.49 8.66
CA PHE A 252 -9.13 -17.05 8.52
C PHE A 252 -8.39 -17.47 9.78
N ASN A 253 -7.14 -17.89 9.65
CA ASN A 253 -6.31 -18.08 10.83
C ASN A 253 -6.45 -16.81 11.67
N PRO A 254 -6.68 -16.93 12.99
CA PRO A 254 -6.75 -15.76 13.83
C PRO A 254 -5.47 -14.97 13.60
N ILE A 255 -5.62 -13.73 13.18
CA ILE A 255 -4.49 -12.85 12.94
C ILE A 255 -3.81 -12.67 14.28
N SER A 256 -2.57 -13.15 14.37
CA SER A 256 -1.72 -12.90 15.53
C SER A 256 -0.82 -11.72 15.20
N ILE A 257 -0.80 -10.71 16.05
CA ILE A 257 0.11 -9.56 15.93
C ILE A 257 0.98 -9.45 17.18
N GLU A 258 1.48 -10.58 17.61
CA GLU A 258 2.26 -10.69 18.86
C GLU A 258 3.74 -10.35 18.65
N LYS A 259 4.23 -10.44 17.41
CA LYS A 259 5.63 -10.14 17.11
C LYS A 259 5.90 -8.64 17.19
N LYS A 260 6.99 -8.29 17.87
CA LYS A 260 7.50 -6.93 17.97
C LYS A 260 8.65 -6.73 17.00
N TYR A 261 8.55 -5.70 16.20
CA TYR A 261 9.57 -5.35 15.21
C TYR A 261 10.24 -4.01 15.54
N THR A 262 11.53 -3.91 15.21
CA THR A 262 12.30 -2.67 15.27
C THR A 262 12.68 -2.25 13.86
N TYR A 263 12.50 -0.97 13.52
CA TYR A 263 12.89 -0.44 12.22
C TYR A 263 14.40 -0.57 11.96
N SER A 264 14.75 -0.90 10.73
CA SER A 264 16.15 -0.99 10.25
C SER A 264 16.21 -0.56 8.78
N SER A 265 17.08 0.37 8.45
CA SER A 265 17.25 0.89 7.08
C SER A 265 18.21 0.06 6.19
N ASN A 266 18.56 -1.16 6.58
CA ASN A 266 19.62 -1.94 5.93
C ASN A 266 19.17 -3.34 5.46
N LEU A 267 17.86 -3.58 5.35
CA LEU A 267 17.35 -4.87 4.90
C LEU A 267 17.14 -4.90 3.39
N PHE A 268 16.70 -3.78 2.80
CA PHE A 268 16.64 -3.63 1.36
C PHE A 268 18.03 -3.34 0.77
N LYS A 269 18.26 -3.91 -0.41
CA LYS A 269 19.44 -3.60 -1.25
C LYS A 269 18.99 -2.77 -2.45
N HIS A 270 18.54 -1.56 -2.20
CA HIS A 270 18.13 -0.67 -3.27
C HIS A 270 19.30 0.15 -3.80
N LYS A 271 19.25 0.39 -5.09
CA LYS A 271 20.06 1.40 -5.75
C LYS A 271 19.16 2.62 -6.00
N TYR A 272 19.65 3.78 -5.61
CA TYR A 272 18.87 5.01 -5.68
C TYR A 272 19.34 5.88 -6.85
N VAL A 273 18.40 6.44 -7.60
CA VAL A 273 18.66 7.53 -8.52
C VAL A 273 18.33 8.85 -7.80
N ILE A 274 19.30 9.73 -7.73
CA ILE A 274 19.16 11.02 -7.06
C ILE A 274 19.28 12.12 -8.12
N ARG A 275 18.28 12.97 -8.21
CA ARG A 275 18.35 14.20 -8.99
C ARG A 275 18.91 15.32 -8.13
N SER A 276 19.92 16.02 -8.64
CA SER A 276 20.55 17.18 -7.99
C SER A 276 20.83 18.27 -9.01
N ASN A 277 20.87 19.52 -8.55
CA ASN A 277 21.36 20.65 -9.37
C ASN A 277 22.88 20.79 -9.30
N GLU A 278 23.51 20.12 -8.34
CA GLU A 278 24.94 20.14 -8.09
C GLU A 278 25.55 18.74 -8.18
N GLU A 279 26.84 18.68 -8.41
CA GLU A 279 27.57 17.41 -8.44
C GLU A 279 27.71 16.84 -7.02
N LEU A 280 27.19 15.64 -6.81
CA LEU A 280 27.26 14.95 -5.53
C LEU A 280 28.65 14.33 -5.35
N LYS A 281 29.22 14.51 -4.15
CA LYS A 281 30.50 13.93 -3.76
C LYS A 281 30.28 12.67 -2.93
N GLY A 282 31.14 11.65 -3.08
CA GLY A 282 31.09 10.39 -2.30
C GLY A 282 30.80 9.17 -3.15
N ASN A 283 30.04 8.21 -2.59
CA ASN A 283 29.72 6.93 -3.24
C ASN A 283 28.61 7.04 -4.29
N PHE A 284 28.73 8.03 -5.18
CA PHE A 284 27.79 8.25 -6.28
C PHE A 284 28.51 8.14 -7.62
N GLU A 285 27.81 7.57 -8.58
CA GLU A 285 28.20 7.57 -9.98
C GLU A 285 27.30 8.54 -10.73
N LYS A 286 27.89 9.46 -11.45
CA LYS A 286 27.14 10.38 -12.31
C LYS A 286 26.64 9.62 -13.53
N LEU A 287 25.33 9.58 -13.70
CA LEU A 287 24.71 8.89 -14.84
C LEU A 287 24.64 9.79 -16.08
N ASP A 288 24.02 10.96 -15.94
CA ASP A 288 23.77 11.82 -17.09
C ASP A 288 23.42 13.25 -16.64
N LYS A 289 23.36 14.16 -17.61
CA LYS A 289 22.86 15.52 -17.46
C LYS A 289 21.70 15.73 -18.42
N ASN A 290 20.55 16.13 -17.86
CA ASN A 290 19.38 16.52 -18.64
C ASN A 290 19.00 17.96 -18.29
N GLY A 291 19.29 18.90 -19.17
CA GLY A 291 19.16 20.34 -18.89
C GLY A 291 20.05 20.74 -17.72
N ASN A 292 19.47 21.32 -16.66
CA ASN A 292 20.16 21.72 -15.44
C ASN A 292 20.20 20.63 -14.37
N ASN A 293 19.59 19.47 -14.60
CA ASN A 293 19.53 18.38 -13.64
C ASN A 293 20.67 17.38 -13.87
N LEU A 294 21.33 16.99 -12.79
CA LEU A 294 22.30 15.91 -12.75
C LEU A 294 21.66 14.69 -12.09
N TYR A 295 21.81 13.52 -12.71
CA TYR A 295 21.35 12.27 -12.14
C TYR A 295 22.54 11.48 -11.61
N HIS A 296 22.41 10.99 -10.42
CA HIS A 296 23.43 10.25 -9.71
C HIS A 296 22.86 8.90 -9.27
N TYR A 297 23.73 7.90 -9.21
CA TYR A 297 23.41 6.56 -8.82
C TYR A 297 24.20 6.18 -7.57
N THR A 298 23.57 5.57 -6.60
CA THR A 298 24.29 5.02 -5.44
C THR A 298 25.00 3.75 -5.84
N LYS A 299 26.28 3.65 -5.51
CA LYS A 299 27.12 2.47 -5.77
C LYS A 299 26.74 1.28 -4.91
#